data_51faf2d702f7fd1173e7055088c05db3
#
_entry.id   51faf2d702f7fd1173e7055088c05db3
#
_cell.length_a   1.000
_cell.length_b   1.000
_cell.length_c   1.000
_cell.angle_alpha   90.00
_cell.angle_beta   90.00
_cell.angle_gamma   90.00
#
_symmetry.space_group_name_H-M   'P 1'
#
loop_
_entity.id
_entity.type
_entity.pdbx_description
1 polymer ?
#
loop_
_entity_poly.entity_id
_entity_poly.type
_entity_poly.pdbx_seq_one_letter_code
_entity_poly.pdbx_strand_id
1 'polypeptide(L)'
;MTTETTCLSSIWKTDEDTRDYLKMHGREEAYKELNPADVAYYDGVVSIDLSTVKPMIALPFHPSNTYEIDELNANLGDILRTVEKEADHILGNPNVHLSLTDKIVDGKLLVQQGVIAGCAGGNYSNVMTAAHILSGKDCGNDIFNLSVYPSSQPAYMDLVKKGAVTELMAAGATIRTAFCGPCFGAGDTPANNTLSIRHTTRNFPNREGSKPGNGQISCVALMDARSIAATAANGGYLTSAETIADGYEVPAYEFDSTSYERRVYQGYGKADPEAELIYGPNIKDWPAMSALTDNIILRVCSKIMDPVTTTDELIPSGETSSYRSNPLGLAEFTLSRRDPEYVGRSKKVNELEAVRKTGACPLKPDPEMEAAFNALRIYLDQPELRARETEIGSMIYAVKPGDGSAREQAASCQRVLGGLANIANEYATKRYRSNVINWGMLPFLLDEEPSFDIGDFIYVPGVRAALEGDMQHIPAYVIKNEEGNPIHEINLHIAEMTSEEKEIVKAGCLINYNRNRHSEN
;
A
#
# COMPACT_ATOMS: atom_id res chain seq x y z
N MET A 1 9.40 6.75 5.38
CA MET A 1 10.51 7.38 4.63
C MET A 1 10.72 6.77 3.26
N THR A 2 11.07 5.49 3.09
CA THR A 2 11.38 4.92 1.76
C THR A 2 10.25 4.99 0.73
N THR A 3 8.98 4.95 1.15
CA THR A 3 7.85 5.13 0.24
C THR A 3 7.77 6.55 -0.29
N GLU A 4 7.87 7.52 0.59
CA GLU A 4 7.76 8.95 0.28
C GLU A 4 8.93 9.45 -0.57
N THR A 5 10.09 8.84 -0.42
CA THR A 5 11.28 9.15 -1.23
C THR A 5 11.43 8.23 -2.44
N THR A 6 10.46 7.33 -2.69
CA THR A 6 10.45 6.32 -3.77
C THR A 6 11.67 5.38 -3.77
N CYS A 7 12.43 5.33 -2.69
CA CYS A 7 13.60 4.46 -2.56
C CYS A 7 13.21 2.98 -2.45
N LEU A 8 13.99 2.11 -3.04
CA LEU A 8 13.82 0.66 -2.91
C LEU A 8 14.08 0.23 -1.46
N SER A 9 15.10 0.77 -0.83
CA SER A 9 15.56 0.38 0.50
C SER A 9 16.18 1.56 1.24
N SER A 10 16.39 1.41 2.55
CA SER A 10 17.23 2.30 3.36
C SER A 10 18.08 1.48 4.32
N ILE A 11 19.33 1.89 4.49
CA ILE A 11 20.27 1.28 5.42
C ILE A 11 20.65 2.36 6.43
N TRP A 12 20.51 2.04 7.70
CA TRP A 12 20.80 2.95 8.80
C TRP A 12 22.08 2.54 9.49
N LYS A 13 22.90 3.51 9.85
CA LYS A 13 24.02 3.28 10.73
C LYS A 13 23.49 2.85 12.10
N THR A 14 24.12 1.83 12.72
CA THR A 14 23.80 1.40 14.08
C THR A 14 24.64 2.18 15.09
N ASP A 15 24.13 2.30 16.30
CA ASP A 15 24.68 3.06 17.40
C ASP A 15 24.51 2.33 18.76
N GLU A 16 24.91 2.96 19.84
CA GLU A 16 24.77 2.40 21.19
C GLU A 16 23.29 2.23 21.59
N ASP A 17 22.38 3.12 21.16
CA ASP A 17 20.95 2.98 21.42
C ASP A 17 20.40 1.70 20.79
N THR A 18 20.88 1.36 19.58
CA THR A 18 20.55 0.09 18.92
C THR A 18 21.06 -1.11 19.71
N ARG A 19 22.29 -1.03 20.25
CA ARG A 19 22.88 -2.08 21.10
C ARG A 19 22.06 -2.26 22.38
N ASP A 20 21.78 -1.17 23.08
CA ASP A 20 21.03 -1.17 24.34
C ASP A 20 19.61 -1.70 24.16
N TYR A 21 18.96 -1.35 23.05
CA TYR A 21 17.67 -1.92 22.69
C TYR A 21 17.73 -3.45 22.51
N LEU A 22 18.71 -3.95 21.78
CA LEU A 22 18.89 -5.40 21.60
C LEU A 22 19.23 -6.11 22.93
N LYS A 23 20.10 -5.50 23.75
CA LYS A 23 20.45 -6.00 25.08
C LYS A 23 19.25 -6.10 26.01
N MET A 24 18.40 -5.07 26.04
CA MET A 24 17.16 -5.04 26.80
C MET A 24 16.23 -6.21 26.43
N HIS A 25 16.24 -6.62 25.15
CA HIS A 25 15.47 -7.75 24.64
C HIS A 25 16.20 -9.10 24.73
N GLY A 26 17.35 -9.18 25.45
CA GLY A 26 18.13 -10.39 25.59
C GLY A 26 18.79 -10.87 24.30
N ARG A 27 19.08 -9.94 23.37
CA ARG A 27 19.62 -10.21 22.03
C ARG A 27 20.86 -9.37 21.71
N GLU A 28 21.67 -9.06 22.69
CA GLU A 28 22.89 -8.26 22.51
C GLU A 28 23.84 -8.86 21.47
N GLU A 29 23.89 -10.19 21.39
CA GLU A 29 24.69 -10.93 20.41
C GLU A 29 24.25 -10.72 18.95
N ALA A 30 23.04 -10.23 18.73
CA ALA A 30 22.54 -9.89 17.40
C ALA A 30 23.00 -8.50 16.93
N TYR A 31 23.59 -7.70 17.81
CA TYR A 31 24.12 -6.39 17.43
C TYR A 31 25.26 -6.54 16.43
N LYS A 32 25.19 -5.77 15.36
CA LYS A 32 26.25 -5.64 14.37
C LYS A 32 26.46 -4.16 14.08
N GLU A 33 27.70 -3.73 14.16
CA GLU A 33 28.06 -2.38 13.74
C GLU A 33 27.92 -2.25 12.22
N LEU A 34 27.06 -1.35 11.77
CA LEU A 34 26.87 -1.02 10.38
C LEU A 34 27.40 0.39 10.12
N ASN A 35 28.56 0.46 9.50
CA ASN A 35 29.18 1.68 9.05
C ASN A 35 29.48 1.61 7.55
N PRO A 36 29.54 2.75 6.82
CA PRO A 36 30.15 2.77 5.51
C PRO A 36 31.62 2.34 5.60
N ALA A 37 32.17 1.83 4.51
CA ALA A 37 33.62 1.61 4.40
C ALA A 37 34.39 2.94 4.52
N ASP A 38 35.73 2.86 4.76
CA ASP A 38 36.59 4.04 4.86
C ASP A 38 36.47 4.99 3.66
N VAL A 39 36.17 4.43 2.50
CA VAL A 39 35.81 5.17 1.30
C VAL A 39 34.48 4.62 0.77
N ALA A 40 33.46 5.47 0.72
CA ALA A 40 32.15 5.15 0.17
C ALA A 40 31.74 6.21 -0.87
N TYR A 41 31.15 5.76 -1.96
CA TYR A 41 30.69 6.62 -3.05
C TYR A 41 29.16 6.74 -2.99
N TYR A 42 28.66 7.95 -3.13
CA TYR A 42 27.23 8.28 -3.12
C TYR A 42 26.93 9.22 -4.29
N ASP A 43 25.76 9.07 -4.89
CA ASP A 43 25.29 9.96 -5.96
C ASP A 43 24.93 11.37 -5.44
N GLY A 44 24.61 11.48 -4.16
CA GLY A 44 24.29 12.76 -3.53
C GLY A 44 24.24 12.66 -2.02
N VAL A 45 24.24 13.81 -1.37
CA VAL A 45 24.14 13.96 0.10
C VAL A 45 23.05 14.97 0.43
N VAL A 46 22.16 14.60 1.36
CA VAL A 46 21.20 15.52 2.00
C VAL A 46 21.55 15.60 3.47
N SER A 47 21.86 16.81 3.95
CA SER A 47 22.16 17.08 5.36
C SER A 47 21.01 17.85 5.99
N ILE A 48 20.46 17.32 7.10
CA ILE A 48 19.37 17.94 7.85
C ILE A 48 19.82 18.08 9.30
N ASP A 49 19.83 19.31 9.81
CA ASP A 49 20.03 19.58 11.23
C ASP A 49 18.69 19.36 11.97
N LEU A 50 18.57 18.25 12.67
CA LEU A 50 17.34 17.90 13.39
C LEU A 50 17.03 18.88 14.54
N SER A 51 17.99 19.65 15.04
CA SER A 51 17.76 20.65 16.09
C SER A 51 16.95 21.86 15.60
N THR A 52 16.90 22.06 14.28
CA THR A 52 16.15 23.17 13.66
C THR A 52 14.73 22.76 13.23
N VAL A 53 14.39 21.47 13.29
CA VAL A 53 13.08 20.96 12.86
C VAL A 53 12.05 21.24 13.97
N LYS A 54 11.03 22.03 13.62
CA LYS A 54 9.91 22.33 14.48
C LYS A 54 8.80 21.27 14.39
N PRO A 55 7.84 21.23 15.32
CA PRO A 55 6.65 20.40 15.18
C PRO A 55 5.86 20.73 13.92
N MET A 56 5.58 19.69 13.12
CA MET A 56 4.98 19.82 11.80
C MET A 56 3.67 19.07 11.69
N ILE A 57 2.83 19.51 10.76
CA ILE A 57 1.61 18.83 10.35
C ILE A 57 1.63 18.59 8.85
N ALA A 58 1.41 17.34 8.42
CA ALA A 58 1.21 17.03 7.01
C ALA A 58 -0.29 16.95 6.73
N LEU A 59 -0.79 17.93 5.99
CA LEU A 59 -2.21 18.06 5.62
C LEU A 59 -2.61 17.03 4.54
N PRO A 60 -3.90 16.72 4.37
CA PRO A 60 -4.36 15.80 3.32
C PRO A 60 -3.99 16.31 1.91
N PHE A 61 -3.79 15.45 0.89
CA PHE A 61 -3.87 13.99 1.00
C PHE A 61 -2.51 13.32 0.70
N HIS A 62 -1.41 13.98 1.01
CA HIS A 62 -0.08 13.43 0.82
C HIS A 62 0.86 13.84 1.96
N PRO A 63 1.79 12.96 2.42
CA PRO A 63 2.72 13.30 3.50
C PRO A 63 3.67 14.48 3.21
N SER A 64 3.87 14.85 1.95
CA SER A 64 4.68 16.02 1.57
C SER A 64 3.95 17.35 1.69
N ASN A 65 2.64 17.35 1.91
CA ASN A 65 1.85 18.57 2.13
C ASN A 65 2.04 19.06 3.57
N THR A 66 3.25 19.51 3.89
CA THR A 66 3.75 19.69 5.26
C THR A 66 4.00 21.16 5.58
N TYR A 67 3.54 21.58 6.76
CA TYR A 67 3.69 22.93 7.31
C TYR A 67 4.17 22.85 8.77
N GLU A 68 4.92 23.86 9.23
CA GLU A 68 5.07 24.07 10.67
C GLU A 68 3.69 24.36 11.27
N ILE A 69 3.39 23.80 12.45
CA ILE A 69 2.07 23.98 13.09
C ILE A 69 1.78 25.47 13.34
N ASP A 70 2.79 26.22 13.75
CA ASP A 70 2.65 27.66 14.03
C ASP A 70 2.46 28.47 12.73
N GLU A 71 3.12 28.09 11.63
CA GLU A 71 2.88 28.67 10.29
C GLU A 71 1.45 28.45 9.84
N LEU A 72 0.95 27.21 9.97
CA LEU A 72 -0.44 26.90 9.66
C LEU A 72 -1.40 27.73 10.52
N ASN A 73 -1.19 27.79 11.83
CA ASN A 73 -2.03 28.56 12.74
C ASN A 73 -2.04 30.06 12.42
N ALA A 74 -0.94 30.61 11.92
CA ALA A 74 -0.85 32.01 11.51
C ALA A 74 -1.58 32.30 10.17
N ASN A 75 -1.77 31.29 9.31
CA ASN A 75 -2.25 31.46 7.92
C ASN A 75 -3.41 30.50 7.57
N LEU A 76 -4.25 30.10 8.55
CA LEU A 76 -5.29 29.08 8.42
C LEU A 76 -6.14 29.23 7.16
N GLY A 77 -6.71 30.43 6.94
CA GLY A 77 -7.66 30.63 5.86
C GLY A 77 -7.08 30.44 4.46
N ASP A 78 -5.82 30.78 4.23
CA ASP A 78 -5.19 30.69 2.92
C ASP A 78 -4.67 29.27 2.65
N ILE A 79 -4.02 28.67 3.64
CA ILE A 79 -3.49 27.30 3.53
C ILE A 79 -4.63 26.30 3.37
N LEU A 80 -5.66 26.36 4.24
CA LEU A 80 -6.76 25.40 4.20
C LEU A 80 -7.58 25.50 2.90
N ARG A 81 -7.83 26.70 2.36
CA ARG A 81 -8.47 26.86 1.05
C ARG A 81 -7.64 26.25 -0.09
N THR A 82 -6.33 26.34 -0.02
CA THR A 82 -5.45 25.71 -1.01
C THR A 82 -5.56 24.21 -0.94
N VAL A 83 -5.52 23.62 0.26
CA VAL A 83 -5.67 22.19 0.49
C VAL A 83 -7.03 21.67 0.04
N GLU A 84 -8.12 22.40 0.30
CA GLU A 84 -9.47 22.05 -0.17
C GLU A 84 -9.55 21.96 -1.71
N LYS A 85 -8.96 22.94 -2.42
CA LYS A 85 -8.92 22.92 -3.90
C LYS A 85 -8.10 21.76 -4.45
N GLU A 86 -6.95 21.48 -3.85
CA GLU A 86 -6.12 20.34 -4.23
C GLU A 86 -6.83 19.02 -3.95
N ALA A 87 -7.54 18.93 -2.82
CA ALA A 87 -8.32 17.76 -2.45
C ALA A 87 -9.43 17.47 -3.46
N ASP A 88 -10.18 18.47 -3.90
CA ASP A 88 -11.23 18.32 -4.92
C ASP A 88 -10.64 17.81 -6.24
N HIS A 89 -9.46 18.31 -6.63
CA HIS A 89 -8.76 17.82 -7.82
C HIS A 89 -8.31 16.36 -7.68
N ILE A 90 -7.71 15.99 -6.54
CA ILE A 90 -7.24 14.62 -6.26
C ILE A 90 -8.42 13.64 -6.20
N LEU A 91 -9.53 14.02 -5.57
CA LEU A 91 -10.70 13.15 -5.42
C LEU A 91 -11.44 12.95 -6.73
N GLY A 92 -11.47 13.95 -7.62
CA GLY A 92 -12.13 13.87 -8.92
C GLY A 92 -13.62 13.52 -8.87
N ASN A 93 -14.26 13.67 -7.72
CA ASN A 93 -15.66 13.32 -7.48
C ASN A 93 -16.49 14.58 -7.17
N PRO A 94 -17.35 15.04 -8.10
CA PRO A 94 -18.09 16.28 -7.94
C PRO A 94 -19.15 16.25 -6.82
N ASN A 95 -19.41 15.09 -6.22
CA ASN A 95 -20.40 14.94 -5.15
C ASN A 95 -19.77 14.89 -3.76
N VAL A 96 -18.45 14.98 -3.67
CA VAL A 96 -17.71 14.87 -2.39
C VAL A 96 -16.69 15.99 -2.32
N HIS A 97 -16.87 16.91 -1.39
CA HIS A 97 -15.99 18.04 -1.16
C HIS A 97 -15.43 18.01 0.25
N LEU A 98 -14.12 18.17 0.38
CA LEU A 98 -13.45 18.33 1.65
C LEU A 98 -13.66 19.77 2.14
N SER A 99 -14.14 19.94 3.36
CA SER A 99 -14.22 21.24 4.03
C SER A 99 -13.31 21.25 5.26
N LEU A 100 -12.36 22.16 5.29
CA LEU A 100 -11.44 22.40 6.39
C LEU A 100 -11.62 23.82 6.96
N THR A 101 -11.96 24.78 6.11
CA THR A 101 -12.16 26.18 6.50
C THR A 101 -13.36 26.36 7.42
N ASP A 102 -14.36 25.49 7.38
CA ASP A 102 -15.51 25.46 8.30
C ASP A 102 -15.12 25.04 9.75
N LYS A 103 -13.91 24.53 9.93
CA LYS A 103 -13.36 24.14 11.26
C LYS A 103 -12.55 25.26 11.92
N ILE A 104 -12.50 26.42 11.30
CA ILE A 104 -11.90 27.61 11.93
C ILE A 104 -12.93 28.21 12.91
N VAL A 105 -12.69 28.03 14.21
CA VAL A 105 -13.52 28.53 15.29
C VAL A 105 -12.71 29.53 16.08
N ASP A 106 -13.22 30.76 16.21
CA ASP A 106 -12.55 31.87 16.91
C ASP A 106 -11.10 32.11 16.46
N GLY A 107 -10.86 31.95 15.15
CA GLY A 107 -9.53 32.12 14.53
C GLY A 107 -8.54 30.97 14.79
N LYS A 108 -9.00 29.83 15.30
CA LYS A 108 -8.20 28.64 15.57
C LYS A 108 -8.77 27.43 14.82
N LEU A 109 -7.92 26.50 14.43
CA LEU A 109 -8.35 25.24 13.82
C LEU A 109 -8.82 24.25 14.89
N LEU A 110 -10.10 23.90 14.86
CA LEU A 110 -10.69 22.88 15.73
C LEU A 110 -10.61 21.52 15.05
N VAL A 111 -9.93 20.58 15.69
CA VAL A 111 -9.77 19.18 15.28
C VAL A 111 -10.79 18.31 16.02
N GLN A 112 -11.32 17.28 15.38
CA GLN A 112 -12.34 16.45 15.98
C GLN A 112 -11.81 15.11 16.51
N GLN A 113 -10.65 14.65 16.03
CA GLN A 113 -10.09 13.38 16.48
C GLN A 113 -8.56 13.43 16.53
N GLY A 114 -7.99 12.88 17.60
CA GLY A 114 -6.57 12.58 17.75
C GLY A 114 -6.32 11.07 17.82
N VAL A 115 -5.30 10.56 17.13
CA VAL A 115 -4.92 9.15 17.20
C VAL A 115 -3.41 9.01 17.30
N ILE A 116 -2.96 8.36 18.37
CA ILE A 116 -1.54 7.98 18.56
C ILE A 116 -1.46 6.47 18.38
N ALA A 117 -0.92 5.99 17.25
CA ALA A 117 -1.05 4.58 16.89
C ALA A 117 0.11 4.03 16.05
N GLY A 118 0.15 2.71 15.99
CA GLY A 118 1.05 1.93 15.15
C GLY A 118 2.50 1.93 15.63
N CYS A 119 3.38 1.43 14.76
CA CYS A 119 4.81 1.31 15.04
C CYS A 119 5.53 2.67 15.14
N ALA A 120 4.99 3.71 14.54
CA ALA A 120 5.53 5.06 14.59
C ALA A 120 5.03 5.84 15.82
N GLY A 121 3.71 5.98 15.98
CA GLY A 121 3.11 6.81 17.02
C GLY A 121 3.02 6.13 18.38
N GLY A 122 2.68 4.84 18.40
CA GLY A 122 2.42 4.07 19.62
C GLY A 122 3.66 3.56 20.37
N ASN A 123 4.87 4.00 20.03
CA ASN A 123 6.06 3.59 20.75
C ASN A 123 6.03 4.07 22.21
N TYR A 124 6.79 3.39 23.06
CA TYR A 124 6.78 3.63 24.49
C TYR A 124 7.02 5.10 24.87
N SER A 125 8.05 5.73 24.30
CA SER A 125 8.42 7.10 24.63
C SER A 125 7.36 8.12 24.22
N ASN A 126 6.72 7.93 23.06
CA ASN A 126 5.65 8.80 22.60
C ASN A 126 4.43 8.74 23.53
N VAL A 127 4.04 7.53 23.94
CA VAL A 127 2.86 7.34 24.80
C VAL A 127 3.14 7.84 26.22
N MET A 128 4.36 7.63 26.76
CA MET A 128 4.78 8.19 28.05
C MET A 128 4.74 9.72 28.04
N THR A 129 5.27 10.34 26.99
CA THR A 129 5.27 11.80 26.87
C THR A 129 3.85 12.36 26.70
N ALA A 130 2.99 11.68 25.92
CA ALA A 130 1.58 12.07 25.81
C ALA A 130 0.85 11.98 27.15
N ALA A 131 1.09 10.94 27.94
CA ALA A 131 0.54 10.80 29.29
C ALA A 131 1.01 11.93 30.22
N HIS A 132 2.30 12.28 30.16
CA HIS A 132 2.85 13.40 30.93
C HIS A 132 2.18 14.74 30.56
N ILE A 133 2.04 15.03 29.27
CA ILE A 133 1.39 16.25 28.77
C ILE A 133 -0.07 16.35 29.24
N LEU A 134 -0.78 15.23 29.33
CA LEU A 134 -2.18 15.15 29.70
C LEU A 134 -2.41 14.95 31.20
N SER A 135 -1.36 14.70 32.00
CA SER A 135 -1.49 14.53 33.44
C SER A 135 -2.13 15.77 34.11
N GLY A 136 -3.21 15.54 34.84
CA GLY A 136 -3.99 16.58 35.48
C GLY A 136 -4.80 17.49 34.55
N LYS A 137 -4.89 17.14 33.24
CA LYS A 137 -5.70 17.82 32.24
C LYS A 137 -6.79 16.90 31.70
N ASP A 138 -7.63 17.42 30.84
CA ASP A 138 -8.64 16.65 30.12
C ASP A 138 -8.61 16.96 28.61
N CYS A 139 -9.16 16.05 27.80
CA CYS A 139 -9.30 16.21 26.34
C CYS A 139 -10.51 17.09 25.96
N GLY A 140 -11.14 17.75 26.91
CA GLY A 140 -12.42 18.41 26.75
C GLY A 140 -13.58 17.39 26.74
N ASN A 141 -14.79 17.89 26.76
CA ASN A 141 -16.03 17.10 26.83
C ASN A 141 -16.96 17.36 25.64
N ASP A 142 -16.43 17.89 24.56
CA ASP A 142 -17.17 18.22 23.34
C ASP A 142 -16.85 17.21 22.22
N ILE A 143 -16.57 17.70 21.04
CA ILE A 143 -16.43 16.84 19.85
C ILE A 143 -15.07 16.14 19.71
N PHE A 144 -14.02 16.63 20.40
CA PHE A 144 -12.70 16.02 20.29
C PHE A 144 -12.61 14.68 21.03
N ASN A 145 -12.03 13.68 20.39
CA ASN A 145 -11.71 12.41 21.03
C ASN A 145 -10.27 11.99 20.75
N LEU A 146 -9.64 11.31 21.71
CA LEU A 146 -8.28 10.80 21.63
C LEU A 146 -8.27 9.28 21.76
N SER A 147 -7.68 8.58 20.79
CA SER A 147 -7.40 7.13 20.88
C SER A 147 -5.90 6.87 20.89
N VAL A 148 -5.46 5.98 21.78
CA VAL A 148 -4.04 5.59 21.92
C VAL A 148 -3.89 4.08 21.78
N TYR A 149 -2.99 3.66 20.88
CA TYR A 149 -2.65 2.29 20.58
C TYR A 149 -1.16 2.06 20.83
N PRO A 150 -0.75 1.47 21.95
CA PRO A 150 0.65 1.09 22.17
C PRO A 150 1.18 0.18 21.05
N SER A 151 2.46 0.29 20.73
CA SER A 151 3.05 -0.42 19.59
C SER A 151 3.16 -1.94 19.77
N SER A 152 3.17 -2.41 21.02
CA SER A 152 3.28 -3.83 21.35
C SER A 152 2.67 -4.13 22.71
N GLN A 153 2.42 -5.42 22.97
CA GLN A 153 1.91 -5.85 24.28
C GLN A 153 2.92 -5.59 25.42
N PRO A 154 4.23 -5.87 25.27
CA PRO A 154 5.21 -5.51 26.30
C PRO A 154 5.27 -4.01 26.59
N ALA A 155 5.23 -3.17 25.57
CA ALA A 155 5.17 -1.71 25.74
C ALA A 155 3.90 -1.30 26.51
N TYR A 156 2.75 -1.88 26.18
CA TYR A 156 1.50 -1.63 26.89
C TYR A 156 1.60 -2.04 28.37
N MET A 157 2.19 -3.20 28.66
CA MET A 157 2.38 -3.67 30.04
C MET A 157 3.25 -2.72 30.85
N ASP A 158 4.32 -2.21 30.29
CA ASP A 158 5.20 -1.27 30.98
C ASP A 158 4.54 0.11 31.20
N LEU A 159 3.80 0.59 30.20
CA LEU A 159 2.97 1.81 30.33
C LEU A 159 1.92 1.68 31.46
N VAL A 160 1.33 0.49 31.63
CA VAL A 160 0.41 0.23 32.76
C VAL A 160 1.17 0.23 34.08
N LYS A 161 2.32 -0.45 34.18
CA LYS A 161 3.14 -0.51 35.40
C LYS A 161 3.59 0.88 35.86
N LYS A 162 3.90 1.77 34.92
CA LYS A 162 4.36 3.14 35.18
C LYS A 162 3.25 4.19 35.29
N GLY A 163 1.98 3.76 35.20
CA GLY A 163 0.82 4.63 35.43
C GLY A 163 0.40 5.48 34.24
N ALA A 164 1.12 5.46 33.11
CA ALA A 164 0.79 6.27 31.94
C ALA A 164 -0.61 6.01 31.38
N VAL A 165 -1.05 4.75 31.40
CA VAL A 165 -2.39 4.37 30.97
C VAL A 165 -3.46 5.00 31.88
N THR A 166 -3.23 5.06 33.18
CA THR A 166 -4.16 5.67 34.14
C THR A 166 -4.29 7.18 33.91
N GLU A 167 -3.18 7.88 33.67
CA GLU A 167 -3.17 9.32 33.36
C GLU A 167 -3.93 9.62 32.07
N LEU A 168 -3.68 8.85 31.02
CA LEU A 168 -4.38 9.01 29.73
C LEU A 168 -5.89 8.75 29.87
N MET A 169 -6.29 7.70 30.60
CA MET A 169 -7.70 7.40 30.85
C MET A 169 -8.37 8.50 31.71
N ALA A 170 -7.68 9.01 32.72
CA ALA A 170 -8.17 10.11 33.55
C ALA A 170 -8.39 11.39 32.73
N ALA A 171 -7.54 11.63 31.71
CA ALA A 171 -7.71 12.73 30.76
C ALA A 171 -8.84 12.53 29.74
N GLY A 172 -9.47 11.36 29.69
CA GLY A 172 -10.56 11.05 28.76
C GLY A 172 -10.12 10.31 27.48
N ALA A 173 -8.85 9.91 27.36
CA ALA A 173 -8.39 9.14 26.22
C ALA A 173 -8.90 7.69 26.23
N THR A 174 -9.18 7.13 25.05
CA THR A 174 -9.51 5.72 24.87
C THR A 174 -8.23 4.92 24.60
N ILE A 175 -7.90 3.98 25.49
CA ILE A 175 -6.71 3.12 25.30
C ILE A 175 -7.14 1.82 24.65
N ARG A 176 -6.42 1.44 23.60
CA ARG A 176 -6.66 0.24 22.82
C ARG A 176 -5.47 -0.73 22.95
N THR A 177 -5.66 -1.99 22.53
CA THR A 177 -4.56 -2.94 22.40
C THR A 177 -3.70 -2.63 21.18
N ALA A 178 -2.47 -3.15 21.13
CA ALA A 178 -1.59 -3.02 19.97
C ALA A 178 -2.28 -3.52 18.70
N PHE A 179 -2.55 -2.62 17.77
CA PHE A 179 -3.25 -2.90 16.51
C PHE A 179 -2.92 -1.84 15.46
N CYS A 180 -2.68 -2.28 14.24
CA CYS A 180 -2.33 -1.41 13.10
C CYS A 180 -3.55 -0.72 12.45
N GLY A 181 -4.75 -1.00 12.94
CA GLY A 181 -6.04 -0.61 12.34
C GLY A 181 -6.17 0.85 11.92
N PRO A 182 -5.87 1.83 12.79
CA PRO A 182 -6.01 3.24 12.43
C PRO A 182 -5.11 3.68 11.27
N CYS A 183 -4.00 2.97 11.01
CA CYS A 183 -3.10 3.30 9.89
C CYS A 183 -3.71 2.99 8.51
N PHE A 184 -4.78 2.19 8.44
CA PHE A 184 -5.40 1.76 7.18
C PHE A 184 -6.94 1.70 7.23
N GLY A 185 -7.57 2.42 8.13
CA GLY A 185 -9.02 2.57 8.19
C GLY A 185 -9.80 1.38 8.77
N ALA A 186 -9.14 0.48 9.51
CA ALA A 186 -9.79 -0.63 10.21
C ALA A 186 -10.03 -0.32 11.71
N GLY A 187 -10.26 0.91 12.06
CA GLY A 187 -10.56 1.40 13.40
C GLY A 187 -10.40 2.91 13.47
N ASP A 188 -11.11 3.53 14.41
CA ASP A 188 -11.13 4.98 14.60
C ASP A 188 -11.38 5.76 13.29
N THR A 189 -12.32 5.27 12.48
CA THR A 189 -12.79 6.01 11.30
C THR A 189 -13.43 7.31 11.77
N PRO A 190 -12.98 8.48 11.27
CA PRO A 190 -13.56 9.76 11.65
C PRO A 190 -15.02 9.89 11.21
N ALA A 191 -15.77 10.76 11.85
CA ALA A 191 -17.08 11.15 11.37
C ALA A 191 -16.99 11.85 10.00
N ASN A 192 -18.11 11.88 9.26
CA ASN A 192 -18.12 12.47 7.94
C ASN A 192 -17.67 13.94 7.96
N ASN A 193 -16.81 14.30 7.02
CA ASN A 193 -16.24 15.63 6.84
C ASN A 193 -15.54 16.19 8.11
N THR A 194 -14.88 15.34 8.90
CA THR A 194 -14.09 15.75 10.06
C THR A 194 -12.60 15.65 9.80
N LEU A 195 -11.81 16.40 10.57
CA LEU A 195 -10.35 16.35 10.57
C LEU A 195 -9.85 15.45 11.70
N SER A 196 -9.04 14.46 11.35
CA SER A 196 -8.34 13.58 12.29
C SER A 196 -6.84 13.84 12.23
N ILE A 197 -6.22 14.20 13.35
CA ILE A 197 -4.75 14.30 13.45
C ILE A 197 -4.18 13.00 13.98
N ARG A 198 -3.17 12.45 13.30
CA ARG A 198 -2.66 11.11 13.62
C ARG A 198 -1.14 11.03 13.62
N HIS A 199 -0.58 10.37 14.61
CA HIS A 199 0.77 9.84 14.51
C HIS A 199 0.68 8.41 13.95
N THR A 200 0.54 8.33 12.64
CA THR A 200 0.49 7.10 11.85
C THR A 200 1.43 7.23 10.65
N THR A 201 1.20 6.50 9.56
CA THR A 201 2.20 6.44 8.46
C THR A 201 1.77 7.14 7.18
N ARG A 202 0.48 7.35 6.94
CA ARG A 202 -0.06 7.85 5.66
C ARG A 202 -1.33 8.64 5.86
N ASN A 203 -1.56 9.62 4.97
CA ASN A 203 -2.75 10.47 4.92
C ASN A 203 -3.37 10.56 3.52
N PHE A 204 -3.22 9.51 2.71
CA PHE A 204 -3.81 9.42 1.38
C PHE A 204 -5.34 9.42 1.43
N PRO A 205 -6.02 9.78 0.31
CA PRO A 205 -7.48 9.82 0.27
C PRO A 205 -8.14 8.53 0.75
N ASN A 206 -9.17 8.66 1.59
CA ASN A 206 -10.01 7.56 2.08
C ASN A 206 -9.27 6.46 2.87
N ARG A 207 -8.01 6.71 3.25
CA ARG A 207 -7.22 5.75 4.01
C ARG A 207 -7.72 5.58 5.45
N GLU A 208 -8.39 6.57 5.98
CA GLU A 208 -9.07 6.53 7.28
C GLU A 208 -10.34 5.68 7.31
N GLY A 209 -10.81 5.19 6.14
CA GLY A 209 -11.96 4.30 6.00
C GLY A 209 -13.24 4.96 5.52
N SER A 210 -13.22 6.23 5.08
CA SER A 210 -14.38 6.87 4.45
C SER A 210 -14.74 6.22 3.11
N LYS A 211 -16.02 6.28 2.73
CA LYS A 211 -16.58 5.65 1.52
C LYS A 211 -17.18 6.70 0.60
N PRO A 212 -16.41 7.23 -0.38
CA PRO A 212 -16.89 8.29 -1.28
C PRO A 212 -18.13 7.90 -2.08
N GLY A 213 -18.27 6.62 -2.45
CA GLY A 213 -19.48 6.10 -3.12
C GLY A 213 -20.76 6.25 -2.29
N ASN A 214 -20.64 6.43 -0.96
CA ASN A 214 -21.73 6.73 -0.06
C ASN A 214 -21.82 8.22 0.32
N GLY A 215 -21.10 9.11 -0.39
CA GLY A 215 -21.03 10.53 -0.09
C GLY A 215 -20.21 10.86 1.17
N GLN A 216 -19.38 9.92 1.65
CA GLN A 216 -18.54 10.12 2.82
C GLN A 216 -17.19 10.68 2.42
N ILE A 217 -16.72 11.62 3.22
CA ILE A 217 -15.35 12.13 3.19
C ILE A 217 -14.91 12.46 4.62
N SER A 218 -13.67 12.20 4.93
CA SER A 218 -12.95 12.72 6.09
C SER A 218 -11.48 12.78 5.72
N CYS A 219 -10.70 13.44 6.54
CA CYS A 219 -9.29 13.58 6.24
C CYS A 219 -8.40 13.31 7.44
N VAL A 220 -7.23 12.78 7.14
CA VAL A 220 -6.16 12.58 8.10
C VAL A 220 -5.06 13.60 7.83
N ALA A 221 -4.63 14.30 8.87
CA ALA A 221 -3.36 15.01 8.89
C ALA A 221 -2.37 14.25 9.78
N LEU A 222 -1.12 14.18 9.38
CA LEU A 222 -0.08 13.51 10.17
C LEU A 222 0.61 14.52 11.09
N MET A 223 0.78 14.15 12.35
CA MET A 223 1.47 14.94 13.36
C MET A 223 2.25 14.04 14.32
N ASP A 224 3.17 14.63 15.08
CA ASP A 224 3.84 13.94 16.19
C ASP A 224 2.89 13.77 17.41
N ALA A 225 3.17 12.74 18.23
CA ALA A 225 2.33 12.38 19.37
C ALA A 225 2.27 13.46 20.44
N ARG A 226 3.33 14.27 20.61
CA ARG A 226 3.39 15.36 21.58
C ARG A 226 2.44 16.49 21.19
N SER A 227 2.46 16.89 19.93
CA SER A 227 1.55 17.91 19.40
C SER A 227 0.10 17.43 19.37
N ILE A 228 -0.15 16.12 19.16
CA ILE A 228 -1.49 15.54 19.33
C ILE A 228 -1.95 15.66 20.79
N ALA A 229 -1.10 15.31 21.75
CA ALA A 229 -1.42 15.44 23.18
C ALA A 229 -1.62 16.91 23.61
N ALA A 230 -0.80 17.83 23.06
CA ALA A 230 -0.97 19.28 23.29
C ALA A 230 -2.31 19.79 22.74
N THR A 231 -2.70 19.35 21.55
CA THR A 231 -3.99 19.66 20.93
C THR A 231 -5.14 19.09 21.77
N ALA A 232 -5.01 17.85 22.27
CA ALA A 232 -5.98 17.24 23.16
C ALA A 232 -6.13 18.05 24.46
N ALA A 233 -5.01 18.40 25.10
CA ALA A 233 -5.01 19.23 26.34
C ALA A 233 -5.59 20.63 26.16
N ASN A 234 -5.68 21.10 24.89
CA ASN A 234 -6.31 22.37 24.52
C ASN A 234 -7.72 22.18 23.92
N GLY A 235 -8.42 21.11 24.30
CA GLY A 235 -9.80 20.84 23.89
C GLY A 235 -10.01 20.64 22.39
N GLY A 236 -8.97 20.19 21.66
CA GLY A 236 -9.01 19.93 20.22
C GLY A 236 -8.55 21.11 19.34
N TYR A 237 -8.19 22.25 19.92
CA TYR A 237 -7.59 23.34 19.15
C TYR A 237 -6.13 23.03 18.79
N LEU A 238 -5.81 23.05 17.51
CA LEU A 238 -4.49 22.69 16.99
C LEU A 238 -3.37 23.46 17.72
N THR A 239 -2.49 22.70 18.38
CA THR A 239 -1.45 23.24 19.26
C THR A 239 -0.11 22.55 19.01
N SER A 240 0.96 23.34 18.84
CA SER A 240 2.33 22.85 18.72
C SER A 240 2.87 22.37 20.08
N ALA A 241 3.64 21.27 20.08
CA ALA A 241 4.33 20.79 21.27
C ALA A 241 5.46 21.71 21.76
N GLU A 242 5.91 22.68 20.97
CA GLU A 242 6.87 23.71 21.42
C GLU A 242 6.38 24.47 22.65
N THR A 243 5.06 24.58 22.83
CA THR A 243 4.46 25.23 24.00
C THR A 243 4.66 24.45 25.30
N ILE A 244 5.16 23.20 25.24
CA ILE A 244 5.29 22.26 26.36
C ILE A 244 6.75 21.83 26.53
N ALA A 245 7.66 22.78 26.61
CA ALA A 245 9.08 22.53 26.90
C ALA A 245 9.30 22.55 28.42
N ASP A 246 9.01 21.45 29.11
CA ASP A 246 9.12 21.33 30.57
C ASP A 246 10.31 20.47 31.06
N GLY A 247 11.14 19.97 30.09
CA GLY A 247 12.30 19.14 30.41
C GLY A 247 11.96 17.73 30.88
N TYR A 248 10.75 17.21 30.55
CA TYR A 248 10.36 15.85 30.92
C TYR A 248 11.30 14.79 30.34
N GLU A 249 11.89 14.00 31.25
CA GLU A 249 12.70 12.84 30.90
C GLU A 249 11.83 11.57 30.92
N VAL A 250 11.74 10.88 29.78
CA VAL A 250 10.98 9.64 29.67
C VAL A 250 11.67 8.55 30.48
N PRO A 251 10.97 7.89 31.44
CA PRO A 251 11.52 6.75 32.19
C PRO A 251 11.98 5.64 31.23
N ALA A 252 13.06 4.96 31.60
CA ALA A 252 13.60 3.88 30.77
C ALA A 252 12.54 2.77 30.58
N TYR A 253 12.43 2.27 29.34
CA TYR A 253 11.55 1.15 29.01
C TYR A 253 12.08 -0.16 29.61
N GLU A 254 11.18 -1.00 30.15
CA GLU A 254 11.47 -2.31 30.67
C GLU A 254 10.72 -3.39 29.89
N PHE A 255 11.47 -4.18 29.12
CA PHE A 255 10.89 -5.26 28.33
C PHE A 255 10.49 -6.46 29.22
N ASP A 256 9.22 -6.89 29.09
CA ASP A 256 8.66 -8.06 29.76
C ASP A 256 8.12 -9.04 28.71
N SER A 257 8.82 -10.16 28.51
CA SER A 257 8.49 -11.18 27.51
C SER A 257 7.29 -12.07 27.88
N THR A 258 6.81 -11.99 29.14
CA THR A 258 5.79 -12.91 29.69
C THR A 258 4.56 -13.06 28.80
N SER A 259 4.09 -11.97 28.17
CA SER A 259 2.93 -12.03 27.28
C SER A 259 3.16 -12.88 26.04
N TYR A 260 4.38 -12.83 25.48
CA TYR A 260 4.75 -13.64 24.32
C TYR A 260 4.99 -15.10 24.70
N GLU A 261 5.66 -15.35 25.83
CA GLU A 261 5.90 -16.69 26.31
C GLU A 261 4.62 -17.49 26.56
N ARG A 262 3.55 -16.80 26.98
CA ARG A 262 2.26 -17.43 27.30
C ARG A 262 1.26 -17.46 26.13
N ARG A 263 1.44 -16.63 25.10
CA ARG A 263 0.48 -16.46 24.01
C ARG A 263 0.96 -16.98 22.66
N VAL A 264 2.27 -17.01 22.44
CA VAL A 264 2.86 -17.40 21.16
C VAL A 264 3.37 -18.82 21.23
N TYR A 265 2.99 -19.66 20.27
CA TYR A 265 3.55 -20.99 20.15
C TYR A 265 5.05 -20.92 19.81
N GLN A 266 5.88 -21.53 20.66
CA GLN A 266 7.33 -21.55 20.51
C GLN A 266 7.74 -22.86 19.82
N GLY A 267 7.59 -22.88 18.49
CA GLY A 267 7.88 -24.07 17.66
C GLY A 267 9.30 -24.14 17.09
N TYR A 268 10.14 -23.14 17.33
CA TYR A 268 11.49 -23.10 16.79
C TYR A 268 12.32 -24.34 17.24
N GLY A 269 12.93 -25.05 16.30
CA GLY A 269 13.68 -26.28 16.55
C GLY A 269 12.81 -27.50 16.89
N LYS A 270 11.48 -27.41 16.78
CA LYS A 270 10.52 -28.48 17.09
C LYS A 270 9.64 -28.76 15.85
N ALA A 271 10.28 -28.88 14.69
CA ALA A 271 9.56 -29.21 13.46
C ALA A 271 8.91 -30.59 13.59
N ASP A 272 7.64 -30.67 13.21
CA ASP A 272 6.90 -31.92 13.08
C ASP A 272 6.45 -32.07 11.64
N PRO A 273 7.13 -32.86 10.81
CA PRO A 273 6.79 -33.04 9.41
C PRO A 273 5.47 -33.78 9.19
N GLU A 274 4.95 -34.47 10.20
CA GLU A 274 3.68 -35.19 10.14
C GLU A 274 2.49 -34.34 10.63
N ALA A 275 2.72 -33.10 11.06
CA ALA A 275 1.67 -32.23 11.54
C ALA A 275 0.69 -31.89 10.40
N GLU A 276 -0.59 -32.15 10.64
CA GLU A 276 -1.66 -31.79 9.70
C GLU A 276 -1.88 -30.28 9.67
N LEU A 277 -1.95 -29.71 8.46
CA LEU A 277 -2.32 -28.30 8.27
C LEU A 277 -3.84 -28.14 8.34
N ILE A 278 -4.30 -27.50 9.42
CA ILE A 278 -5.72 -27.18 9.60
C ILE A 278 -5.92 -25.70 9.37
N TYR A 279 -6.63 -25.36 8.29
CA TYR A 279 -6.92 -23.96 7.97
C TYR A 279 -8.07 -23.42 8.81
N GLY A 280 -7.91 -22.20 9.30
CA GLY A 280 -9.02 -21.43 9.86
C GLY A 280 -10.08 -21.09 8.81
N PRO A 281 -11.29 -20.67 9.24
CA PRO A 281 -12.44 -20.49 8.33
C PRO A 281 -12.20 -19.48 7.20
N ASN A 282 -11.33 -18.50 7.41
CA ASN A 282 -11.02 -17.44 6.43
C ASN A 282 -9.69 -17.66 5.71
N ILE A 283 -9.03 -18.80 5.90
CA ILE A 283 -7.76 -19.12 5.24
C ILE A 283 -8.05 -20.00 4.03
N LYS A 284 -7.57 -19.60 2.86
CA LYS A 284 -7.70 -20.33 1.60
C LYS A 284 -6.35 -20.39 0.89
N ASP A 285 -6.13 -21.49 0.18
CA ASP A 285 -4.95 -21.62 -0.68
C ASP A 285 -4.98 -20.65 -1.85
N TRP A 286 -3.80 -20.37 -2.37
CA TRP A 286 -3.62 -19.67 -3.63
C TRP A 286 -4.10 -20.55 -4.79
N PRO A 287 -4.76 -19.97 -5.81
CA PRO A 287 -5.03 -20.71 -7.03
C PRO A 287 -3.72 -21.09 -7.74
N ALA A 288 -3.74 -22.18 -8.47
CA ALA A 288 -2.59 -22.62 -9.26
C ALA A 288 -2.24 -21.58 -10.34
N MET A 289 -0.98 -21.17 -10.37
CA MET A 289 -0.43 -20.24 -11.37
C MET A 289 0.26 -21.02 -12.48
N SER A 290 0.01 -20.63 -13.74
CA SER A 290 0.65 -21.24 -14.91
C SER A 290 2.02 -20.63 -15.17
N ALA A 291 2.93 -21.44 -15.74
CA ALA A 291 4.14 -20.92 -16.35
C ALA A 291 3.79 -20.10 -17.61
N LEU A 292 4.55 -19.04 -17.85
CA LEU A 292 4.39 -18.16 -19.00
C LEU A 292 4.58 -18.94 -20.31
N THR A 293 3.70 -18.77 -21.29
CA THR A 293 3.86 -19.33 -22.64
C THR A 293 4.67 -18.42 -23.55
N ASP A 294 5.05 -18.89 -24.74
CA ASP A 294 5.84 -18.09 -25.70
C ASP A 294 5.06 -16.89 -26.25
N ASN A 295 3.75 -17.04 -26.39
CA ASN A 295 2.87 -15.98 -26.86
C ASN A 295 1.76 -15.73 -25.85
N ILE A 296 1.37 -14.48 -25.70
CA ILE A 296 0.25 -14.09 -24.84
C ILE A 296 -0.74 -13.21 -25.58
N ILE A 297 -2.00 -13.29 -25.21
CA ILE A 297 -3.02 -12.31 -25.58
C ILE A 297 -3.67 -11.74 -24.32
N LEU A 298 -3.67 -10.43 -24.25
CA LEU A 298 -4.18 -9.67 -23.11
C LEU A 298 -5.51 -9.02 -23.49
N ARG A 299 -6.52 -9.13 -22.66
CA ARG A 299 -7.69 -8.28 -22.77
C ARG A 299 -7.54 -7.06 -21.86
N VAL A 300 -7.78 -5.88 -22.41
CA VAL A 300 -7.78 -4.62 -21.63
C VAL A 300 -9.00 -4.62 -20.73
N CYS A 301 -8.80 -4.87 -19.44
CA CYS A 301 -9.89 -4.97 -18.47
C CYS A 301 -10.07 -3.70 -17.63
N SER A 302 -9.06 -2.82 -17.58
CA SER A 302 -9.16 -1.48 -16.99
C SER A 302 -8.17 -0.52 -17.65
N LYS A 303 -8.56 0.76 -17.75
CA LYS A 303 -7.73 1.85 -18.29
C LYS A 303 -7.89 3.07 -17.37
N ILE A 304 -6.81 3.43 -16.67
CA ILE A 304 -6.79 4.49 -15.66
C ILE A 304 -5.88 5.61 -16.15
N MET A 305 -6.46 6.76 -16.45
CA MET A 305 -5.76 7.91 -17.03
C MET A 305 -5.31 8.94 -15.99
N ASP A 306 -5.54 8.68 -14.70
CA ASP A 306 -5.08 9.56 -13.63
C ASP A 306 -3.55 9.58 -13.56
N PRO A 307 -2.94 10.73 -13.25
CA PRO A 307 -1.47 10.86 -13.21
C PRO A 307 -0.77 9.87 -12.29
N VAL A 308 -1.42 9.48 -11.19
CA VAL A 308 -0.93 8.48 -10.24
C VAL A 308 -2.10 7.61 -9.78
N THR A 309 -1.89 6.30 -9.73
CA THR A 309 -2.85 5.35 -9.16
C THR A 309 -2.24 4.72 -7.90
N THR A 310 -2.88 4.93 -6.77
CA THR A 310 -2.41 4.40 -5.49
C THR A 310 -2.70 2.91 -5.33
N THR A 311 -1.95 2.25 -4.46
CA THR A 311 -2.22 0.85 -4.11
C THR A 311 -3.56 0.67 -3.39
N ASP A 312 -4.07 1.69 -2.70
CA ASP A 312 -5.39 1.67 -2.06
C ASP A 312 -6.55 1.82 -3.07
N GLU A 313 -6.30 2.40 -4.25
CA GLU A 313 -7.25 2.38 -5.37
C GLU A 313 -7.22 1.02 -6.08
N LEU A 314 -6.04 0.40 -6.23
CA LEU A 314 -5.91 -0.94 -6.78
C LEU A 314 -6.56 -2.00 -5.88
N ILE A 315 -6.37 -1.89 -4.56
CA ILE A 315 -6.98 -2.77 -3.55
C ILE A 315 -7.22 -2.01 -2.24
N PRO A 316 -8.46 -1.73 -1.83
CA PRO A 316 -8.76 -0.96 -0.63
C PRO A 316 -8.39 -1.70 0.65
N SER A 317 -7.34 -1.23 1.35
CA SER A 317 -6.74 -1.92 2.50
C SER A 317 -7.68 -2.06 3.70
N GLY A 318 -8.51 -1.05 3.98
CA GLY A 318 -9.40 -1.04 5.15
C GLY A 318 -10.54 -2.04 5.03
N GLU A 319 -11.27 -2.01 3.91
CA GLU A 319 -12.43 -2.88 3.65
C GLU A 319 -12.05 -4.35 3.56
N THR A 320 -10.82 -4.64 3.16
CA THR A 320 -10.36 -5.99 2.84
C THR A 320 -9.57 -6.66 3.95
N SER A 321 -9.45 -6.01 5.10
CA SER A 321 -8.59 -6.48 6.21
C SER A 321 -8.91 -7.90 6.67
N SER A 322 -10.18 -8.32 6.65
CA SER A 322 -10.62 -9.67 7.03
C SER A 322 -10.37 -10.75 5.96
N TYR A 323 -10.04 -10.36 4.73
CA TYR A 323 -9.82 -11.29 3.61
C TYR A 323 -8.36 -11.56 3.30
N ARG A 324 -7.41 -11.01 4.06
CA ARG A 324 -5.96 -11.07 3.74
C ARG A 324 -5.38 -12.48 3.64
N SER A 325 -5.99 -13.46 4.31
CA SER A 325 -5.63 -14.87 4.21
C SER A 325 -6.52 -15.67 3.25
N ASN A 326 -7.33 -14.99 2.45
CA ASN A 326 -8.22 -15.57 1.44
C ASN A 326 -8.00 -14.87 0.10
N PRO A 327 -7.02 -15.31 -0.70
CA PRO A 327 -6.66 -14.63 -1.96
C PRO A 327 -7.83 -14.44 -2.92
N LEU A 328 -8.71 -15.46 -3.03
CA LEU A 328 -9.89 -15.40 -3.88
C LEU A 328 -10.90 -14.36 -3.39
N GLY A 329 -11.19 -14.37 -2.08
CA GLY A 329 -12.09 -13.39 -1.47
C GLY A 329 -11.54 -11.96 -1.50
N LEU A 330 -10.22 -11.81 -1.31
CA LEU A 330 -9.56 -10.51 -1.39
C LEU A 330 -9.62 -9.93 -2.80
N ALA A 331 -9.39 -10.75 -3.83
CA ALA A 331 -9.37 -10.32 -5.22
C ALA A 331 -10.69 -9.73 -5.71
N GLU A 332 -11.83 -10.08 -5.08
CA GLU A 332 -13.15 -9.50 -5.40
C GLU A 332 -13.23 -7.98 -5.17
N PHE A 333 -12.30 -7.42 -4.42
CA PHE A 333 -12.24 -5.98 -4.14
C PHE A 333 -11.27 -5.22 -5.05
N THR A 334 -10.63 -5.89 -6.01
CA THR A 334 -9.68 -5.24 -6.93
C THR A 334 -10.38 -4.12 -7.70
N LEU A 335 -9.83 -2.90 -7.64
CA LEU A 335 -10.37 -1.69 -8.24
C LEU A 335 -11.82 -1.34 -7.84
N SER A 336 -12.34 -1.90 -6.74
CA SER A 336 -13.74 -1.74 -6.35
C SER A 336 -14.19 -0.29 -6.19
N ARG A 337 -13.26 0.61 -5.88
CA ARG A 337 -13.51 2.05 -5.75
C ARG A 337 -13.31 2.83 -7.05
N ARG A 338 -12.52 2.30 -7.98
CA ARG A 338 -12.09 3.01 -9.19
C ARG A 338 -12.77 2.51 -10.44
N ASP A 339 -12.83 1.20 -10.59
CA ASP A 339 -13.43 0.50 -11.72
C ASP A 339 -14.12 -0.79 -11.23
N PRO A 340 -15.30 -0.69 -10.63
CA PRO A 340 -16.00 -1.83 -10.02
C PRO A 340 -16.29 -2.99 -10.98
N GLU A 341 -16.34 -2.72 -12.30
CA GLU A 341 -16.59 -3.73 -13.31
C GLU A 341 -15.35 -4.55 -13.68
N TYR A 342 -14.15 -4.11 -13.29
CA TYR A 342 -12.89 -4.79 -13.59
C TYR A 342 -12.91 -6.27 -13.21
N VAL A 343 -13.35 -6.59 -11.99
CA VAL A 343 -13.40 -7.96 -11.48
C VAL A 343 -14.24 -8.88 -12.39
N GLY A 344 -15.42 -8.41 -12.80
CA GLY A 344 -16.30 -9.15 -13.70
C GLY A 344 -15.67 -9.38 -15.09
N ARG A 345 -15.02 -8.36 -15.64
CA ARG A 345 -14.32 -8.45 -16.94
C ARG A 345 -13.13 -9.41 -16.85
N SER A 346 -12.31 -9.30 -15.81
CA SER A 346 -11.12 -10.13 -15.62
C SER A 346 -11.48 -11.62 -15.41
N LYS A 347 -12.51 -11.91 -14.64
CA LYS A 347 -13.01 -13.30 -14.44
C LYS A 347 -13.42 -13.95 -15.74
N LYS A 348 -14.15 -13.24 -16.61
CA LYS A 348 -14.55 -13.78 -17.94
C LYS A 348 -13.33 -14.18 -18.76
N VAL A 349 -12.25 -13.35 -18.73
CA VAL A 349 -10.99 -13.68 -19.40
C VAL A 349 -10.32 -14.91 -18.79
N ASN A 350 -10.33 -15.01 -17.45
CA ASN A 350 -9.74 -16.15 -16.74
C ASN A 350 -10.50 -17.48 -17.01
N GLU A 351 -11.81 -17.42 -17.26
CA GLU A 351 -12.60 -18.59 -17.68
C GLU A 351 -12.12 -19.13 -19.03
N LEU A 352 -11.73 -18.26 -19.99
CA LEU A 352 -11.17 -18.67 -21.27
C LEU A 352 -9.81 -19.35 -21.10
N GLU A 353 -8.97 -18.80 -20.22
CA GLU A 353 -7.69 -19.42 -19.87
C GLU A 353 -7.88 -20.79 -19.19
N ALA A 354 -8.88 -20.93 -18.34
CA ALA A 354 -9.24 -22.21 -17.74
C ALA A 354 -9.62 -23.25 -18.82
N VAL A 355 -10.41 -22.86 -19.83
CA VAL A 355 -10.74 -23.73 -20.99
C VAL A 355 -9.46 -24.11 -21.74
N ARG A 356 -8.55 -23.16 -22.03
CA ARG A 356 -7.28 -23.42 -22.70
C ARG A 356 -6.45 -24.47 -21.96
N LYS A 357 -6.36 -24.38 -20.64
CA LYS A 357 -5.63 -25.33 -19.76
C LYS A 357 -6.15 -26.76 -19.83
N THR A 358 -7.42 -26.97 -20.15
CA THR A 358 -7.96 -28.32 -20.39
C THR A 358 -7.57 -28.90 -21.75
N GLY A 359 -6.85 -28.13 -22.59
CA GLY A 359 -6.55 -28.50 -23.98
C GLY A 359 -7.72 -28.26 -24.95
N ALA A 360 -8.84 -27.75 -24.48
CA ALA A 360 -9.95 -27.36 -25.34
C ALA A 360 -9.69 -26.03 -26.06
N CYS A 361 -10.48 -25.72 -27.08
CA CYS A 361 -10.36 -24.45 -27.80
C CYS A 361 -11.02 -23.34 -26.99
N PRO A 362 -10.28 -22.31 -26.54
CA PRO A 362 -10.80 -21.23 -25.70
C PRO A 362 -11.65 -20.21 -26.50
N LEU A 363 -11.65 -20.26 -27.83
CA LEU A 363 -12.35 -19.27 -28.67
C LEU A 363 -13.87 -19.50 -28.72
N LYS A 364 -14.32 -20.77 -28.63
CA LYS A 364 -15.74 -21.11 -28.78
C LYS A 364 -16.70 -20.38 -27.83
N PRO A 365 -16.35 -20.16 -26.55
CA PRO A 365 -17.23 -19.45 -25.63
C PRO A 365 -17.23 -17.94 -25.78
N ASP A 366 -16.28 -17.34 -26.52
CA ASP A 366 -16.13 -15.90 -26.68
C ASP A 366 -15.98 -15.50 -28.15
N PRO A 367 -17.07 -15.04 -28.81
CA PRO A 367 -17.03 -14.61 -30.20
C PRO A 367 -16.10 -13.41 -30.48
N GLU A 368 -15.89 -12.51 -29.50
CA GLU A 368 -14.99 -11.37 -29.63
C GLU A 368 -13.52 -11.84 -29.69
N MET A 369 -13.15 -12.78 -28.83
CA MET A 369 -11.82 -13.40 -28.84
C MET A 369 -11.61 -14.21 -30.13
N GLU A 370 -12.63 -14.91 -30.62
CA GLU A 370 -12.55 -15.65 -31.88
C GLU A 370 -12.32 -14.71 -33.06
N ALA A 371 -13.06 -13.59 -33.13
CA ALA A 371 -12.90 -12.57 -34.14
C ALA A 371 -11.49 -11.95 -34.10
N ALA A 372 -10.99 -11.61 -32.90
CA ALA A 372 -9.64 -11.07 -32.71
C ALA A 372 -8.55 -12.04 -33.20
N PHE A 373 -8.65 -13.33 -32.89
CA PHE A 373 -7.71 -14.34 -33.39
C PHE A 373 -7.77 -14.52 -34.90
N ASN A 374 -8.96 -14.47 -35.48
CA ASN A 374 -9.12 -14.56 -36.94
C ASN A 374 -8.51 -13.34 -37.65
N ALA A 375 -8.71 -12.14 -37.11
CA ALA A 375 -8.08 -10.92 -37.60
C ALA A 375 -6.55 -11.00 -37.51
N LEU A 376 -6.01 -11.47 -36.37
CA LEU A 376 -4.56 -11.67 -36.18
C LEU A 376 -3.95 -12.65 -37.21
N ARG A 377 -4.61 -13.78 -37.47
CA ARG A 377 -4.13 -14.77 -38.44
C ARG A 377 -3.97 -14.16 -39.85
N ILE A 378 -4.92 -13.33 -40.24
CA ILE A 378 -4.89 -12.61 -41.52
C ILE A 378 -3.81 -11.53 -41.50
N TYR A 379 -3.77 -10.71 -40.47
CA TYR A 379 -2.84 -9.57 -40.39
C TYR A 379 -1.37 -10.00 -40.37
N LEU A 380 -1.07 -11.07 -39.61
CA LEU A 380 0.30 -11.58 -39.46
C LEU A 380 0.69 -12.60 -40.53
N ASP A 381 -0.22 -12.97 -41.46
CA ASP A 381 -0.04 -14.07 -42.39
C ASP A 381 0.37 -15.40 -41.71
N GLN A 382 -0.28 -15.68 -40.56
CA GLN A 382 -0.01 -16.85 -39.72
C GLN A 382 -1.28 -17.68 -39.52
N PRO A 383 -1.75 -18.44 -40.51
CA PRO A 383 -2.98 -19.24 -40.43
C PRO A 383 -2.89 -20.34 -39.36
N GLU A 384 -1.66 -20.78 -39.00
CA GLU A 384 -1.38 -21.79 -37.97
C GLU A 384 -1.40 -21.23 -36.53
N LEU A 385 -1.52 -19.91 -36.32
CA LEU A 385 -1.59 -19.30 -34.97
C LEU A 385 -2.72 -19.94 -34.15
N ARG A 386 -2.35 -20.58 -33.04
CA ARG A 386 -3.28 -21.37 -32.22
C ARG A 386 -3.54 -20.72 -30.88
N ALA A 387 -4.80 -20.47 -30.60
CA ALA A 387 -5.22 -19.97 -29.30
C ALA A 387 -4.90 -20.91 -28.12
N ARG A 388 -4.73 -22.21 -28.38
CA ARG A 388 -4.32 -23.19 -27.35
C ARG A 388 -2.86 -23.00 -26.90
N GLU A 389 -2.01 -22.44 -27.74
CA GLU A 389 -0.58 -22.21 -27.52
C GLU A 389 -0.31 -20.77 -27.04
N THR A 390 -1.35 -19.94 -26.97
CA THR A 390 -1.28 -18.54 -26.55
C THR A 390 -1.96 -18.38 -25.18
N GLU A 391 -1.23 -17.95 -24.16
CA GLU A 391 -1.79 -17.70 -22.83
C GLU A 391 -2.73 -16.50 -22.88
N ILE A 392 -3.89 -16.66 -22.26
CA ILE A 392 -4.95 -15.64 -22.26
C ILE A 392 -5.02 -15.00 -20.88
N GLY A 393 -4.94 -13.68 -20.80
CA GLY A 393 -5.06 -13.00 -19.54
C GLY A 393 -5.62 -11.58 -19.62
N SER A 394 -5.99 -11.09 -18.46
CA SER A 394 -6.40 -9.70 -18.31
C SER A 394 -5.20 -8.78 -18.10
N MET A 395 -5.36 -7.51 -18.41
CA MET A 395 -4.39 -6.48 -18.08
C MET A 395 -5.06 -5.19 -17.60
N ILE A 396 -4.32 -4.41 -16.83
CA ILE A 396 -4.64 -3.05 -16.42
C ILE A 396 -3.64 -2.11 -17.09
N TYR A 397 -4.17 -1.05 -17.71
CA TYR A 397 -3.37 0.12 -18.03
C TYR A 397 -3.57 1.19 -16.95
N ALA A 398 -2.48 1.80 -16.50
CA ALA A 398 -2.50 2.99 -15.66
C ALA A 398 -1.26 3.84 -15.93
N VAL A 399 -1.40 5.18 -15.92
CA VAL A 399 -0.29 6.10 -16.21
C VAL A 399 0.89 5.85 -15.27
N LYS A 400 0.66 5.84 -13.95
CA LYS A 400 1.70 5.62 -12.93
C LYS A 400 1.14 4.86 -11.73
N PRO A 401 1.00 3.53 -11.83
CA PRO A 401 0.42 2.71 -10.75
C PRO A 401 1.41 2.39 -9.64
N GLY A 402 0.88 2.16 -8.43
CA GLY A 402 1.58 1.49 -7.34
C GLY A 402 2.17 2.38 -6.27
N ASP A 403 1.70 3.62 -6.15
CA ASP A 403 2.02 4.43 -4.99
C ASP A 403 1.27 3.95 -3.74
N GLY A 404 1.95 3.86 -2.61
CA GLY A 404 1.35 3.41 -1.35
C GLY A 404 2.00 2.16 -0.74
N SER A 405 1.31 1.50 0.21
CA SER A 405 1.86 0.42 1.03
C SER A 405 1.30 -0.98 0.75
N ALA A 406 0.10 -1.11 0.18
CA ALA A 406 -0.55 -2.40 -0.10
C ALA A 406 -0.09 -3.04 -1.43
N ARG A 407 1.19 -2.93 -1.75
CA ARG A 407 1.79 -3.27 -3.07
C ARG A 407 1.65 -4.73 -3.43
N GLU A 408 1.81 -5.62 -2.43
CA GLU A 408 1.71 -7.05 -2.63
C GLU A 408 0.28 -7.44 -3.03
N GLN A 409 -0.72 -7.02 -2.25
CA GLN A 409 -2.12 -7.31 -2.55
C GLN A 409 -2.57 -6.64 -3.86
N ALA A 410 -2.07 -5.44 -4.15
CA ALA A 410 -2.37 -4.75 -5.41
C ALA A 410 -1.92 -5.54 -6.65
N ALA A 411 -0.85 -6.31 -6.55
CA ALA A 411 -0.37 -7.19 -7.62
C ALA A 411 -1.02 -8.59 -7.55
N SER A 412 -1.01 -9.24 -6.39
CA SER A 412 -1.52 -10.60 -6.23
C SER A 412 -3.00 -10.73 -6.59
N CYS A 413 -3.82 -9.76 -6.23
CA CYS A 413 -5.25 -9.78 -6.53
C CYS A 413 -5.53 -9.77 -8.03
N GLN A 414 -4.77 -9.01 -8.80
CA GLN A 414 -4.86 -9.03 -10.26
C GLN A 414 -4.49 -10.41 -10.81
N ARG A 415 -3.38 -10.99 -10.33
CA ARG A 415 -2.94 -12.34 -10.77
C ARG A 415 -3.96 -13.42 -10.45
N VAL A 416 -4.56 -13.37 -9.27
CA VAL A 416 -5.64 -14.28 -8.83
C VAL A 416 -6.84 -14.23 -9.78
N LEU A 417 -7.16 -13.05 -10.31
CA LEU A 417 -8.24 -12.86 -11.29
C LEU A 417 -7.84 -13.20 -12.74
N GLY A 418 -6.61 -13.68 -12.96
CA GLY A 418 -6.12 -14.01 -14.31
C GLY A 418 -5.33 -12.89 -14.99
N GLY A 419 -4.83 -11.91 -14.23
CA GLY A 419 -3.94 -10.87 -14.73
C GLY A 419 -2.59 -11.45 -15.17
N LEU A 420 -2.13 -11.08 -16.37
CA LEU A 420 -0.81 -11.46 -16.92
C LEU A 420 0.15 -10.29 -17.05
N ALA A 421 -0.36 -9.08 -17.14
CA ALA A 421 0.47 -7.90 -17.32
C ALA A 421 -0.17 -6.65 -16.70
N ASN A 422 0.68 -5.69 -16.37
CA ASN A 422 0.34 -4.28 -16.33
C ASN A 422 1.03 -3.57 -17.49
N ILE A 423 0.37 -2.58 -18.09
CA ILE A 423 1.00 -1.62 -19.00
C ILE A 423 0.91 -0.25 -18.35
N ALA A 424 2.03 0.47 -18.28
CA ALA A 424 2.12 1.77 -17.63
C ALA A 424 3.07 2.69 -18.41
N ASN A 425 2.95 4.02 -18.23
CA ASN A 425 4.01 4.92 -18.70
C ASN A 425 5.20 4.90 -17.73
N GLU A 426 4.91 4.77 -16.43
CA GLU A 426 5.91 4.67 -15.37
C GLU A 426 5.34 3.87 -14.18
N TYR A 427 6.17 3.19 -13.43
CA TYR A 427 5.76 2.60 -12.14
C TYR A 427 6.06 3.56 -11.00
N ALA A 428 5.08 3.89 -10.17
CA ALA A 428 5.22 4.83 -9.06
C ALA A 428 6.32 4.40 -8.06
N THR A 429 6.49 3.10 -7.86
CA THR A 429 7.54 2.56 -7.00
C THR A 429 8.16 1.29 -7.58
N LYS A 430 9.48 1.13 -7.42
CA LYS A 430 10.19 -0.12 -7.73
C LYS A 430 9.60 -1.32 -6.98
N ARG A 431 9.09 -1.10 -5.77
CA ARG A 431 8.48 -2.17 -4.95
C ARG A 431 7.19 -2.71 -5.55
N TYR A 432 6.33 -1.86 -6.10
CA TYR A 432 5.12 -2.36 -6.77
C TYR A 432 5.50 -3.16 -8.02
N ARG A 433 6.42 -2.64 -8.85
CA ARG A 433 6.95 -3.36 -10.01
C ARG A 433 7.52 -4.72 -9.62
N SER A 434 8.32 -4.80 -8.54
CA SER A 434 8.86 -6.07 -8.05
C SER A 434 7.75 -7.04 -7.60
N ASN A 435 6.65 -6.56 -7.02
CA ASN A 435 5.51 -7.42 -6.69
C ASN A 435 4.78 -7.92 -7.95
N VAL A 436 4.64 -7.10 -8.99
CA VAL A 436 4.11 -7.53 -10.30
C VAL A 436 4.96 -8.69 -10.83
N ILE A 437 6.28 -8.57 -10.81
CA ILE A 437 7.24 -9.62 -11.21
C ILE A 437 7.10 -10.88 -10.34
N ASN A 438 7.07 -10.73 -9.01
CA ASN A 438 6.97 -11.86 -8.08
C ASN A 438 5.69 -12.68 -8.26
N TRP A 439 4.62 -12.04 -8.74
CA TRP A 439 3.37 -12.72 -9.10
C TRP A 439 3.34 -13.19 -10.56
N GLY A 440 4.49 -13.17 -11.25
CA GLY A 440 4.64 -13.68 -12.62
C GLY A 440 3.92 -12.84 -13.66
N MET A 441 3.58 -11.60 -13.35
CA MET A 441 3.01 -10.67 -14.32
C MET A 441 4.10 -9.84 -14.99
N LEU A 442 3.86 -9.47 -16.24
CA LEU A 442 4.78 -8.67 -17.05
C LEU A 442 4.60 -7.18 -16.78
N PRO A 443 5.63 -6.47 -16.30
CA PRO A 443 5.56 -5.05 -16.02
C PRO A 443 5.93 -4.23 -17.26
N PHE A 444 5.09 -4.25 -18.28
CA PHE A 444 5.31 -3.49 -19.50
C PHE A 444 5.26 -1.98 -19.29
N LEU A 445 6.05 -1.29 -20.09
CA LEU A 445 6.07 0.17 -20.23
C LEU A 445 5.67 0.53 -21.66
N LEU A 446 4.96 1.66 -21.79
CA LEU A 446 4.53 2.25 -23.04
C LEU A 446 4.84 3.75 -23.01
N ASP A 447 5.69 4.22 -23.92
CA ASP A 447 6.10 5.64 -23.97
C ASP A 447 5.06 6.54 -24.64
N GLU A 448 4.16 5.94 -25.42
CA GLU A 448 3.12 6.65 -26.17
C GLU A 448 1.81 6.74 -25.39
N GLU A 449 0.90 7.60 -25.86
CA GLU A 449 -0.50 7.58 -25.43
C GLU A 449 -1.14 6.23 -25.78
N PRO A 450 -1.93 5.60 -24.88
CA PRO A 450 -2.53 4.30 -25.14
C PRO A 450 -3.56 4.36 -26.26
N SER A 451 -3.29 3.68 -27.36
CA SER A 451 -4.16 3.59 -28.54
C SER A 451 -5.26 2.52 -28.42
N PHE A 452 -5.40 1.92 -27.25
CA PHE A 452 -6.39 0.88 -26.93
C PHE A 452 -7.37 1.37 -25.87
N ASP A 453 -8.53 0.69 -25.81
CA ASP A 453 -9.59 0.97 -24.85
C ASP A 453 -10.03 -0.32 -24.12
N ILE A 454 -10.86 -0.17 -23.07
CA ILE A 454 -11.41 -1.32 -22.34
C ILE A 454 -12.18 -2.22 -23.30
N GLY A 455 -11.83 -3.51 -23.31
CA GLY A 455 -12.42 -4.51 -24.20
C GLY A 455 -11.55 -4.88 -25.39
N ASP A 456 -10.59 -4.05 -25.80
CA ASP A 456 -9.63 -4.36 -26.85
C ASP A 456 -8.68 -5.48 -26.43
N PHE A 457 -7.99 -6.06 -27.42
CA PHE A 457 -7.01 -7.10 -27.18
C PHE A 457 -5.61 -6.61 -27.56
N ILE A 458 -4.60 -7.15 -26.86
CA ILE A 458 -3.18 -6.89 -27.16
C ILE A 458 -2.48 -8.25 -27.26
N TYR A 459 -2.02 -8.58 -28.46
CA TYR A 459 -1.24 -9.78 -28.70
C TYR A 459 0.26 -9.49 -28.63
N VAL A 460 0.98 -10.25 -27.82
CA VAL A 460 2.45 -10.14 -27.67
C VAL A 460 3.08 -11.48 -28.04
N PRO A 461 3.63 -11.58 -29.26
CA PRO A 461 4.35 -12.78 -29.69
C PRO A 461 5.73 -12.88 -29.06
N GLY A 462 6.21 -14.09 -28.83
CA GLY A 462 7.59 -14.36 -28.45
C GLY A 462 8.04 -13.72 -27.13
N VAL A 463 7.12 -13.49 -26.20
CA VAL A 463 7.41 -12.76 -24.95
C VAL A 463 8.52 -13.44 -24.11
N ARG A 464 8.63 -14.77 -24.13
CA ARG A 464 9.72 -15.48 -23.44
C ARG A 464 11.07 -15.19 -24.08
N ALA A 465 11.14 -15.15 -25.41
CA ALA A 465 12.36 -14.81 -26.14
C ALA A 465 12.75 -13.33 -25.88
N ALA A 466 11.78 -12.42 -25.80
CA ALA A 466 12.04 -11.03 -25.45
C ALA A 466 12.65 -10.88 -24.06
N LEU A 467 12.20 -11.65 -23.05
CA LEU A 467 12.79 -11.66 -21.71
C LEU A 467 14.26 -12.12 -21.70
N GLU A 468 14.66 -13.01 -22.61
CA GLU A 468 16.06 -13.47 -22.74
C GLU A 468 16.91 -12.53 -23.61
N GLY A 469 16.29 -11.81 -24.51
CA GLY A 469 16.95 -10.96 -25.52
C GLY A 469 16.73 -9.48 -25.29
N ASP A 470 16.06 -8.84 -26.25
CA ASP A 470 15.77 -7.40 -26.24
C ASP A 470 14.45 -7.11 -25.52
N MET A 471 14.55 -6.56 -24.32
CA MET A 471 13.41 -6.09 -23.53
C MET A 471 13.04 -4.62 -23.83
N GLN A 472 13.81 -3.92 -24.67
CA GLN A 472 13.53 -2.52 -25.00
C GLN A 472 12.61 -2.38 -26.22
N HIS A 473 12.53 -3.43 -27.05
CA HIS A 473 11.69 -3.42 -28.25
C HIS A 473 10.88 -4.72 -28.32
N ILE A 474 9.71 -4.70 -27.69
CA ILE A 474 8.79 -5.83 -27.66
C ILE A 474 7.58 -5.48 -28.54
N PRO A 475 7.52 -5.97 -29.77
CA PRO A 475 6.40 -5.69 -30.66
C PRO A 475 5.11 -6.30 -30.09
N ALA A 476 4.05 -5.53 -30.09
CA ALA A 476 2.74 -5.97 -29.67
C ALA A 476 1.68 -5.43 -30.64
N TYR A 477 0.60 -6.17 -30.80
CA TYR A 477 -0.46 -5.85 -31.74
C TYR A 477 -1.75 -5.59 -31.00
N VAL A 478 -2.23 -4.35 -31.10
CA VAL A 478 -3.55 -3.94 -30.58
C VAL A 478 -4.61 -4.35 -31.59
N ILE A 479 -5.58 -5.12 -31.16
CA ILE A 479 -6.76 -5.50 -31.93
C ILE A 479 -7.95 -4.79 -31.32
N LYS A 480 -8.52 -3.84 -32.07
CA LYS A 480 -9.71 -3.11 -31.62
C LYS A 480 -10.92 -4.02 -31.60
N ASN A 481 -11.69 -3.98 -30.53
CA ASN A 481 -12.94 -4.75 -30.39
C ASN A 481 -14.11 -3.98 -31.00
N GLU A 482 -14.03 -3.73 -32.30
CA GLU A 482 -15.02 -3.01 -33.10
C GLU A 482 -15.17 -3.66 -34.48
N GLU A 483 -16.09 -3.18 -35.32
CA GLU A 483 -16.34 -3.77 -36.64
C GLU A 483 -15.07 -3.86 -37.48
N GLY A 484 -14.77 -5.07 -37.97
CA GLY A 484 -13.57 -5.37 -38.76
C GLY A 484 -12.32 -5.65 -37.94
N ASN A 485 -12.34 -5.50 -36.62
CA ASN A 485 -11.20 -5.73 -35.71
C ASN A 485 -9.88 -5.12 -36.23
N PRO A 486 -9.82 -3.78 -36.43
CA PRO A 486 -8.60 -3.15 -36.95
C PRO A 486 -7.41 -3.44 -36.03
N ILE A 487 -6.24 -3.68 -36.68
CA ILE A 487 -5.00 -4.01 -35.98
C ILE A 487 -3.94 -2.97 -36.28
N HIS A 488 -3.20 -2.56 -35.25
CA HIS A 488 -1.99 -1.77 -35.39
C HIS A 488 -0.93 -2.23 -34.40
N GLU A 489 0.32 -1.98 -34.77
CA GLU A 489 1.47 -2.33 -33.94
C GLU A 489 1.78 -1.21 -32.94
N ILE A 490 2.19 -1.62 -31.73
CA ILE A 490 2.76 -0.75 -30.70
C ILE A 490 4.07 -1.36 -30.22
N ASN A 491 4.96 -0.55 -29.67
CA ASN A 491 6.18 -1.03 -29.05
C ASN A 491 6.07 -0.97 -27.53
N LEU A 492 6.12 -2.14 -26.90
CA LEU A 492 6.23 -2.25 -25.45
C LEU A 492 7.70 -2.43 -25.06
N HIS A 493 8.04 -2.05 -23.82
CA HIS A 493 9.34 -2.37 -23.26
C HIS A 493 9.22 -2.76 -21.79
N ILE A 494 10.26 -3.40 -21.26
CA ILE A 494 10.39 -3.74 -19.84
C ILE A 494 11.73 -3.18 -19.35
N ALA A 495 11.71 -2.43 -18.25
CA ALA A 495 12.94 -1.98 -17.61
C ALA A 495 13.81 -3.17 -17.18
N GLU A 496 15.09 -2.92 -16.97
CA GLU A 496 16.06 -3.95 -16.61
C GLU A 496 15.57 -4.90 -15.51
N MET A 497 15.77 -6.20 -15.74
CA MET A 497 15.42 -7.29 -14.82
C MET A 497 16.65 -8.15 -14.55
N THR A 498 16.76 -8.62 -13.31
CA THR A 498 17.77 -9.62 -12.95
C THR A 498 17.44 -10.97 -13.59
N SER A 499 18.44 -11.85 -13.70
CA SER A 499 18.21 -13.21 -14.21
C SER A 499 17.17 -13.96 -13.36
N GLU A 500 17.18 -13.77 -12.04
CA GLU A 500 16.21 -14.38 -11.14
C GLU A 500 14.77 -13.85 -11.38
N GLU A 501 14.58 -12.55 -11.56
CA GLU A 501 13.29 -11.96 -11.89
C GLU A 501 12.70 -12.51 -13.19
N LYS A 502 13.54 -12.73 -14.21
CA LYS A 502 13.12 -13.35 -15.47
C LYS A 502 12.64 -14.79 -15.27
N GLU A 503 13.37 -15.58 -14.48
CA GLU A 503 12.98 -16.96 -14.15
C GLU A 503 11.66 -17.01 -13.34
N ILE A 504 11.45 -16.08 -12.40
CA ILE A 504 10.21 -15.97 -11.64
C ILE A 504 9.02 -15.74 -12.58
N VAL A 505 9.14 -14.78 -13.50
CA VAL A 505 8.06 -14.51 -14.49
C VAL A 505 7.81 -15.72 -15.39
N LYS A 506 8.86 -16.39 -15.89
CA LYS A 506 8.73 -17.59 -16.70
C LYS A 506 8.10 -18.76 -15.94
N ALA A 507 8.37 -18.90 -14.65
CA ALA A 507 7.76 -19.92 -13.79
C ALA A 507 6.28 -19.62 -13.46
N GLY A 508 5.80 -18.40 -13.73
CA GLY A 508 4.44 -17.94 -13.48
C GLY A 508 4.20 -17.30 -12.12
N CYS A 509 5.11 -17.48 -11.16
CA CYS A 509 5.20 -16.73 -9.90
C CYS A 509 6.40 -17.20 -9.06
N LEU A 510 6.75 -16.41 -8.03
CA LEU A 510 7.82 -16.73 -7.08
C LEU A 510 7.58 -18.07 -6.33
N ILE A 511 6.32 -18.40 -6.03
CA ILE A 511 5.96 -19.67 -5.36
C ILE A 511 6.37 -20.86 -6.24
N ASN A 512 6.04 -20.82 -7.53
CA ASN A 512 6.40 -21.86 -8.47
C ASN A 512 7.94 -21.95 -8.67
N TYR A 513 8.58 -20.79 -8.81
CA TYR A 513 10.03 -20.71 -8.94
C TYR A 513 10.75 -21.41 -7.78
N ASN A 514 10.36 -21.10 -6.55
CA ASN A 514 10.93 -21.74 -5.37
C ASN A 514 10.61 -23.24 -5.29
N ARG A 515 9.38 -23.64 -5.62
CA ARG A 515 8.99 -25.05 -5.66
C ARG A 515 9.87 -25.85 -6.63
N ASN A 516 10.08 -25.33 -7.84
CA ASN A 516 10.89 -25.98 -8.87
C ASN A 516 12.34 -26.17 -8.40
N ARG A 517 12.95 -25.12 -7.79
CA ARG A 517 14.32 -25.21 -7.24
C ARG A 517 14.46 -26.24 -6.14
N HIS A 518 13.46 -26.41 -5.28
CA HIS A 518 13.50 -27.42 -4.21
C HIS A 518 13.21 -28.83 -4.69
N SER A 519 12.61 -28.99 -5.86
CA SER A 519 12.38 -30.32 -6.47
C SER A 519 13.60 -30.85 -7.24
N GLU A 520 14.56 -29.99 -7.55
CA GLU A 520 15.82 -30.32 -8.24
C GLU A 520 16.98 -30.63 -7.28
N ASN A 521 16.81 -30.35 -5.97
CA ASN A 521 17.74 -30.67 -4.88
C ASN A 521 17.19 -31.81 -4.00
#